data_b9519cb2e24fddc013cc4d62b6076aee
#
_entry.id   b9519cb2e24fddc013cc4d62b6076aee
#
_cell.length_a   1.000
_cell.length_b   1.000
_cell.length_c   1.000
_cell.angle_alpha   90.00
_cell.angle_beta   90.00
_cell.angle_gamma   90.00
#
_symmetry.space_group_name_H-M   'P 1'
#
loop_
_entity.id
_entity.type
_entity.pdbx_description
1 polymer ?
#
loop_
_entity_poly.entity_id
_entity_poly.type
_entity_poly.pdbx_seq_one_letter_code
_entity_poly.pdbx_strand_id
1 'polypeptide(L)'
;MIAFVTLLLATAFPSNSKTSWMRPQSFQLTIGMTRSEAVKHLEDNGWKIRPGKDPSQVIVDYSDDKALTLQFRGDRLHSARFELFAILPEAHTAFAEERAFLRRTLGEPKKTIKSKSVLLYDAQLPNVMVVLSADPKSENGQRGLGILVVRYFDPR
;
A
#
# COMPACT_ATOMS: atom_id res chain seq x y z
N MET A 1 30.56 14.41 -1.78
CA MET A 1 30.13 13.54 -2.89
C MET A 1 29.54 12.28 -2.27
N ILE A 2 28.22 12.24 -2.08
CA ILE A 2 27.52 11.13 -1.44
C ILE A 2 26.93 10.30 -2.58
N ALA A 3 27.46 9.10 -2.77
CA ALA A 3 27.00 8.18 -3.78
C ALA A 3 25.64 7.61 -3.35
N PHE A 4 24.57 7.94 -4.08
CA PHE A 4 23.29 7.24 -3.99
C PHE A 4 23.46 5.85 -4.60
N VAL A 5 23.56 4.84 -3.76
CA VAL A 5 23.43 3.45 -4.20
C VAL A 5 21.95 3.18 -4.40
N THR A 6 21.49 3.29 -5.64
CA THR A 6 20.17 2.84 -6.05
C THR A 6 20.22 1.31 -6.12
N LEU A 7 19.83 0.63 -5.05
CA LEU A 7 19.69 -0.81 -5.05
C LEU A 7 18.41 -1.19 -5.80
N LEU A 8 18.51 -1.36 -7.11
CA LEU A 8 17.48 -2.00 -7.94
C LEU A 8 17.43 -3.50 -7.61
N LEU A 9 16.71 -3.87 -6.59
CA LEU A 9 16.29 -5.24 -6.39
C LEU A 9 15.08 -5.51 -7.31
N ALA A 10 15.38 -5.79 -8.58
CA ALA A 10 14.43 -6.45 -9.48
C ALA A 10 14.24 -7.90 -9.02
N THR A 11 13.51 -8.11 -7.94
CA THR A 11 13.02 -9.44 -7.59
C THR A 11 11.81 -9.72 -8.45
N ALA A 12 11.92 -10.69 -9.37
CA ALA A 12 10.78 -11.24 -10.09
C ALA A 12 9.79 -11.80 -9.06
N PHE A 13 8.71 -11.07 -8.78
CA PHE A 13 7.63 -11.54 -7.92
C PHE A 13 6.74 -12.49 -8.72
N PRO A 14 6.26 -13.59 -8.11
CA PRO A 14 5.25 -14.41 -8.76
C PRO A 14 4.04 -13.53 -9.11
N SER A 15 3.65 -13.57 -10.38
CA SER A 15 2.64 -12.70 -10.99
C SER A 15 1.20 -12.87 -10.44
N ASN A 16 1.00 -13.77 -9.48
CA ASN A 16 -0.32 -14.15 -8.96
C ASN A 16 -0.59 -13.68 -7.52
N SER A 17 0.31 -12.94 -6.88
CA SER A 17 0.04 -12.42 -5.53
C SER A 17 -0.88 -11.20 -5.61
N LYS A 18 -2.03 -11.24 -4.93
CA LYS A 18 -2.93 -10.09 -4.81
C LYS A 18 -2.26 -8.87 -4.18
N THR A 19 -1.22 -9.08 -3.37
CA THR A 19 -0.46 -8.01 -2.71
C THR A 19 0.65 -7.42 -3.57
N SER A 20 1.06 -8.08 -4.66
CA SER A 20 2.16 -7.59 -5.52
C SER A 20 1.91 -6.19 -6.09
N TRP A 21 0.64 -5.81 -6.24
CA TRP A 21 0.20 -4.52 -6.77
C TRP A 21 0.07 -3.42 -5.71
N MET A 22 0.25 -3.75 -4.43
CA MET A 22 0.00 -2.86 -3.32
C MET A 22 1.25 -2.11 -2.84
N ARG A 23 2.33 -2.12 -3.63
CA ARG A 23 3.59 -1.47 -3.26
C ARG A 23 3.83 -0.22 -4.10
N PRO A 24 4.31 0.88 -3.51
CA PRO A 24 4.62 2.10 -4.25
C PRO A 24 5.53 1.86 -5.46
N GLN A 25 6.48 0.93 -5.33
CA GLN A 25 7.41 0.57 -6.40
C GLN A 25 6.70 0.00 -7.64
N SER A 26 5.58 -0.70 -7.46
CA SER A 26 4.77 -1.22 -8.56
C SER A 26 4.13 -0.12 -9.42
N PHE A 27 4.03 1.09 -8.87
CA PHE A 27 3.50 2.28 -9.53
C PHE A 27 4.60 3.32 -9.82
N GLN A 28 5.87 2.97 -9.61
CA GLN A 28 7.01 3.87 -9.71
C GLN A 28 6.91 5.10 -8.78
N LEU A 29 6.29 4.90 -7.61
CA LEU A 29 6.09 5.94 -6.61
C LEU A 29 7.15 5.85 -5.51
N THR A 30 7.57 7.00 -5.04
CA THR A 30 8.48 7.14 -3.89
C THR A 30 7.94 8.22 -2.95
N ILE A 31 7.86 7.92 -1.66
CA ILE A 31 7.48 8.92 -0.66
C ILE A 31 8.47 10.10 -0.72
N GLY A 32 7.94 11.32 -0.76
CA GLY A 32 8.70 12.54 -0.91
C GLY A 32 8.82 13.08 -2.34
N MET A 33 8.43 12.30 -3.38
CA MET A 33 8.38 12.81 -4.75
C MET A 33 7.33 13.92 -4.89
N THR A 34 7.50 14.79 -5.88
CA THR A 34 6.54 15.86 -6.11
C THR A 34 5.22 15.33 -6.67
N ARG A 35 4.15 16.09 -6.49
CA ARG A 35 2.84 15.75 -7.06
C ARG A 35 2.90 15.60 -8.58
N SER A 36 3.60 16.51 -9.24
CA SER A 36 3.77 16.47 -10.70
C SER A 36 4.47 15.19 -11.16
N GLU A 37 5.55 14.78 -10.49
CA GLU A 37 6.25 13.53 -10.77
C GLU A 37 5.35 12.32 -10.54
N ALA A 38 4.64 12.26 -9.42
CA ALA A 38 3.74 11.15 -9.10
C ALA A 38 2.62 11.00 -10.14
N VAL A 39 1.95 12.10 -10.48
CA VAL A 39 0.89 12.13 -11.50
C VAL A 39 1.44 11.69 -12.85
N LYS A 40 2.57 12.27 -13.27
CA LYS A 40 3.20 11.90 -14.53
C LYS A 40 3.55 10.42 -14.62
N HIS A 41 4.14 9.84 -13.56
CA HIS A 41 4.46 8.42 -13.52
C HIS A 41 3.21 7.53 -13.66
N LEU A 42 2.11 7.92 -13.02
CA LEU A 42 0.85 7.18 -13.14
C LEU A 42 0.27 7.26 -14.55
N GLU A 43 0.21 8.45 -15.12
CA GLU A 43 -0.32 8.69 -16.48
C GLU A 43 0.54 8.01 -17.55
N ASP A 44 1.87 8.12 -17.47
CA ASP A 44 2.81 7.49 -18.42
C ASP A 44 2.68 5.95 -18.40
N ASN A 45 2.24 5.37 -17.28
CA ASN A 45 1.96 3.94 -17.14
C ASN A 45 0.49 3.56 -17.44
N GLY A 46 -0.32 4.50 -17.91
CA GLY A 46 -1.70 4.28 -18.34
C GLY A 46 -2.71 4.15 -17.19
N TRP A 47 -2.34 4.53 -15.97
CA TRP A 47 -3.24 4.51 -14.83
C TRP A 47 -4.25 5.66 -14.91
N LYS A 48 -5.52 5.33 -14.70
CA LYS A 48 -6.57 6.34 -14.57
C LYS A 48 -6.51 6.95 -13.18
N ILE A 49 -6.45 8.27 -13.12
CA ILE A 49 -6.41 9.01 -11.87
C ILE A 49 -7.58 9.98 -11.79
N ARG A 50 -8.02 10.27 -10.57
CA ARG A 50 -9.04 11.28 -10.29
C ARG A 50 -8.72 12.01 -8.99
N PRO A 51 -9.22 13.25 -8.80
CA PRO A 51 -9.09 13.95 -7.54
C PRO A 51 -9.81 13.17 -6.42
N GLY A 52 -9.23 13.21 -5.21
CA GLY A 52 -9.86 12.70 -4.02
C GLY A 52 -10.92 13.67 -3.46
N LYS A 53 -11.46 13.31 -2.30
CA LYS A 53 -12.39 14.20 -1.56
C LYS A 53 -11.69 15.47 -1.05
N ASP A 54 -10.43 15.37 -0.75
CA ASP A 54 -9.55 16.45 -0.33
C ASP A 54 -8.67 16.85 -1.53
N PRO A 55 -8.45 18.15 -1.80
CA PRO A 55 -7.57 18.62 -2.87
C PRO A 55 -6.13 18.09 -2.80
N SER A 56 -5.67 17.72 -1.59
CA SER A 56 -4.35 17.10 -1.39
C SER A 56 -4.31 15.61 -1.74
N GLN A 57 -5.43 15.01 -2.19
CA GLN A 57 -5.52 13.60 -2.54
C GLN A 57 -5.62 13.37 -4.05
N VAL A 58 -5.01 12.28 -4.48
CA VAL A 58 -5.19 11.68 -5.81
C VAL A 58 -5.57 10.21 -5.61
N ILE A 59 -6.59 9.77 -6.33
CA ILE A 59 -7.05 8.38 -6.30
C ILE A 59 -6.70 7.74 -7.64
N VAL A 60 -6.15 6.54 -7.58
CA VAL A 60 -5.90 5.69 -8.75
C VAL A 60 -6.99 4.63 -8.82
N ASP A 61 -7.75 4.63 -9.92
CA ASP A 61 -8.77 3.64 -10.20
C ASP A 61 -8.15 2.50 -11.01
N TYR A 62 -7.88 1.34 -10.40
CA TYR A 62 -7.22 0.25 -11.09
C TYR A 62 -7.93 -1.11 -11.01
N SER A 63 -8.89 -1.30 -10.13
CA SER A 63 -9.84 -2.42 -10.15
C SER A 63 -10.97 -2.20 -9.14
N ASP A 64 -12.05 -2.97 -9.27
CA ASP A 64 -13.22 -2.85 -8.39
C ASP A 64 -12.94 -3.29 -6.94
N ASP A 65 -11.96 -4.19 -6.77
CA ASP A 65 -11.56 -4.74 -5.47
C ASP A 65 -10.33 -4.07 -4.86
N LYS A 66 -9.74 -3.08 -5.54
CA LYS A 66 -8.52 -2.41 -5.10
C LYS A 66 -8.59 -0.90 -5.29
N ALA A 67 -8.04 -0.18 -4.33
CA ALA A 67 -7.89 1.26 -4.40
C ALA A 67 -6.48 1.69 -3.99
N LEU A 68 -5.98 2.75 -4.62
CA LEU A 68 -4.78 3.45 -4.21
C LEU A 68 -5.11 4.91 -4.01
N THR A 69 -4.87 5.41 -2.81
CA THR A 69 -5.00 6.84 -2.48
C THR A 69 -3.64 7.42 -2.17
N LEU A 70 -3.26 8.45 -2.91
CA LEU A 70 -2.07 9.24 -2.66
C LEU A 70 -2.45 10.49 -1.87
N GLN A 71 -1.73 10.77 -0.80
CA GLN A 71 -1.90 11.97 0.02
C GLN A 71 -0.65 12.84 -0.08
N PHE A 72 -0.82 14.09 -0.47
CA PHE A 72 0.24 15.08 -0.55
C PHE A 72 0.19 16.03 0.63
N ARG A 73 1.35 16.43 1.12
CA ARG A 73 1.52 17.55 2.05
C ARG A 73 2.33 18.62 1.34
N GLY A 74 1.69 19.78 1.09
CA GLY A 74 2.20 20.72 0.10
C GLY A 74 2.30 20.04 -1.28
N ASP A 75 3.45 20.08 -1.90
CA ASP A 75 3.71 19.44 -3.20
C ASP A 75 4.40 18.07 -3.09
N ARG A 76 4.54 17.50 -1.89
CA ARG A 76 5.28 16.25 -1.67
C ARG A 76 4.35 15.10 -1.31
N LEU A 77 4.58 13.94 -1.95
CA LEU A 77 3.90 12.70 -1.59
C LEU A 77 4.25 12.31 -0.16
N HIS A 78 3.26 12.42 0.73
CA HIS A 78 3.41 12.13 2.15
C HIS A 78 2.99 10.71 2.48
N SER A 79 1.96 10.20 1.84
CA SER A 79 1.56 8.80 2.01
C SER A 79 0.90 8.20 0.78
N ALA A 80 1.11 6.90 0.61
CA ALA A 80 0.42 6.05 -0.36
C ALA A 80 -0.33 4.97 0.40
N ARG A 81 -1.64 4.92 0.27
CA ARG A 81 -2.53 3.97 0.94
C ARG A 81 -3.16 3.05 -0.08
N PHE A 82 -2.84 1.79 0.03
CA PHE A 82 -3.38 0.70 -0.77
C PHE A 82 -4.46 -0.02 0.02
N GLU A 83 -5.57 -0.34 -0.65
CA GLU A 83 -6.69 -1.08 -0.07
C GLU A 83 -7.05 -2.24 -0.98
N LEU A 84 -7.26 -3.40 -0.38
CA LEU A 84 -7.85 -4.57 -1.02
C LEU A 84 -9.14 -4.92 -0.30
N PHE A 85 -10.24 -4.98 -1.05
CA PHE A 85 -11.54 -5.44 -0.60
C PHE A 85 -11.72 -6.87 -1.09
N ALA A 86 -11.91 -7.81 -0.18
CA ALA A 86 -12.00 -9.23 -0.54
C ALA A 86 -12.88 -10.00 0.45
N ILE A 87 -13.30 -11.20 0.09
CA ILE A 87 -13.84 -12.12 1.07
C ILE A 87 -12.77 -12.42 2.13
N LEU A 88 -13.21 -12.68 3.36
CA LEU A 88 -12.33 -12.78 4.50
C LEU A 88 -11.15 -13.77 4.35
N PRO A 89 -11.33 -14.99 3.81
CA PRO A 89 -10.19 -15.89 3.57
C PRO A 89 -9.14 -15.33 2.62
N GLU A 90 -9.56 -14.61 1.57
CA GLU A 90 -8.64 -13.97 0.62
C GLU A 90 -7.90 -12.78 1.25
N ALA A 91 -8.60 -11.98 2.06
CA ALA A 91 -7.99 -10.88 2.80
C ALA A 91 -6.94 -11.40 3.80
N HIS A 92 -7.19 -12.50 4.49
CA HIS A 92 -6.21 -13.16 5.36
C HIS A 92 -5.00 -13.68 4.58
N THR A 93 -5.21 -14.30 3.42
CA THR A 93 -4.12 -14.77 2.55
C THR A 93 -3.25 -13.59 2.10
N ALA A 94 -3.88 -12.52 1.60
CA ALA A 94 -3.17 -11.31 1.17
C ALA A 94 -2.39 -10.67 2.33
N PHE A 95 -2.96 -10.64 3.54
CA PHE A 95 -2.27 -10.15 4.74
C PHE A 95 -1.04 -11.00 5.09
N ALA A 96 -1.16 -12.32 5.03
CA ALA A 96 -0.05 -13.22 5.30
C ALA A 96 1.09 -13.06 4.27
N GLU A 97 0.76 -12.90 3.00
CA GLU A 97 1.73 -12.65 1.93
C GLU A 97 2.45 -11.31 2.12
N GLU A 98 1.72 -10.24 2.45
CA GLU A 98 2.33 -8.93 2.70
C GLU A 98 3.21 -8.96 3.94
N ARG A 99 2.77 -9.60 5.01
CA ARG A 99 3.58 -9.82 6.21
C ARG A 99 4.88 -10.56 5.90
N ALA A 100 4.80 -11.64 5.11
CA ALA A 100 5.99 -12.41 4.71
C ALA A 100 6.95 -11.60 3.84
N PHE A 101 6.42 -10.76 2.94
CA PHE A 101 7.23 -9.85 2.14
C PHE A 101 7.95 -8.81 3.00
N LEU A 102 7.22 -8.11 3.86
CA LEU A 102 7.79 -7.07 4.72
C LEU A 102 8.81 -7.64 5.72
N ARG A 103 8.56 -8.85 6.24
CA ARG A 103 9.52 -9.54 7.10
C ARG A 103 10.84 -9.82 6.40
N ARG A 104 10.80 -10.20 5.12
CA ARG A 104 12.02 -10.43 4.31
C ARG A 104 12.77 -9.15 3.97
N THR A 105 12.05 -8.04 3.77
CA THR A 105 12.63 -6.77 3.31
C THR A 105 12.98 -5.82 4.45
N LEU A 106 12.18 -5.79 5.51
CA LEU A 106 12.32 -4.86 6.64
C LEU A 106 12.61 -5.54 7.98
N GLY A 107 12.57 -6.87 8.05
CA GLY A 107 12.71 -7.62 9.30
C GLY A 107 11.42 -7.72 10.10
N GLU A 108 11.53 -7.82 11.43
CA GLU A 108 10.36 -7.93 12.30
C GLU A 108 9.66 -6.57 12.49
N PRO A 109 8.34 -6.55 12.62
CA PRO A 109 7.62 -5.31 12.87
C PRO A 109 7.99 -4.72 14.23
N LYS A 110 8.14 -3.41 14.31
CA LYS A 110 8.39 -2.68 15.55
C LYS A 110 7.23 -2.84 16.56
N LYS A 111 6.01 -2.91 16.05
CA LYS A 111 4.80 -3.07 16.86
C LYS A 111 3.80 -3.97 16.15
N THR A 112 3.26 -4.91 16.92
CA THR A 112 2.17 -5.78 16.48
C THR A 112 0.99 -5.64 17.44
N ILE A 113 -0.18 -5.33 16.92
CA ILE A 113 -1.43 -5.29 17.69
C ILE A 113 -2.27 -6.47 17.24
N LYS A 114 -2.30 -7.53 18.03
CA LYS A 114 -2.93 -8.81 17.69
C LYS A 114 -4.45 -8.71 17.47
N SER A 115 -5.14 -7.89 18.29
CA SER A 115 -6.60 -7.75 18.22
C SER A 115 -7.12 -7.11 16.94
N LYS A 116 -6.27 -6.36 16.23
CA LYS A 116 -6.64 -5.64 14.99
C LYS A 116 -5.80 -6.05 13.79
N SER A 117 -5.00 -7.11 13.92
CA SER A 117 -4.07 -7.53 12.84
C SER A 117 -3.27 -6.36 12.26
N VAL A 118 -2.70 -5.53 13.14
CA VAL A 118 -1.93 -4.34 12.75
C VAL A 118 -0.45 -4.62 12.92
N LEU A 119 0.32 -4.39 11.86
CA LEU A 119 1.78 -4.46 11.87
C LEU A 119 2.33 -3.08 11.56
N LEU A 120 3.23 -2.57 12.38
CA LEU A 120 3.94 -1.32 12.14
C LEU A 120 5.43 -1.60 11.97
N TYR A 121 5.95 -1.20 10.84
CA TYR A 121 7.37 -1.24 10.51
C TYR A 121 7.94 0.18 10.55
N ASP A 122 9.00 0.35 11.32
CA ASP A 122 9.78 1.57 11.39
C ASP A 122 11.02 1.37 10.53
N ALA A 123 10.84 1.55 9.23
CA ALA A 123 11.96 1.62 8.31
C ALA A 123 12.54 3.04 8.29
N GLN A 124 13.77 3.19 7.78
CA GLN A 124 14.41 4.53 7.66
C GLN A 124 13.64 5.44 6.71
N LEU A 125 12.48 5.42 6.41
CA LEU A 125 11.59 6.07 5.46
C LEU A 125 11.43 5.27 4.15
N PRO A 126 10.20 5.01 3.77
CA PRO A 126 8.95 5.34 4.48
C PRO A 126 8.63 4.33 5.58
N ASN A 127 7.89 4.75 6.60
CA ASN A 127 7.25 3.82 7.51
C ASN A 127 6.15 3.06 6.78
N VAL A 128 5.95 1.80 7.18
CA VAL A 128 4.92 0.94 6.60
C VAL A 128 3.98 0.47 7.69
N MET A 129 2.69 0.63 7.46
CA MET A 129 1.63 0.11 8.32
C MET A 129 0.75 -0.84 7.52
N VAL A 130 0.54 -2.04 8.06
CA VAL A 130 -0.39 -3.02 7.49
C VAL A 130 -1.52 -3.25 8.47
N VAL A 131 -2.74 -3.16 8.00
CA VAL A 131 -3.96 -3.36 8.78
C VAL A 131 -4.87 -4.32 8.05
N LEU A 132 -5.27 -5.41 8.71
CA LEU A 132 -6.37 -6.25 8.28
C LEU A 132 -7.58 -5.93 9.16
N SER A 133 -8.62 -5.38 8.55
CA SER A 133 -9.93 -5.21 9.17
C SER A 133 -10.86 -6.30 8.67
N ALA A 134 -11.53 -6.98 9.57
CA ALA A 134 -12.51 -8.00 9.25
C ALA A 134 -13.89 -7.59 9.77
N ASP A 135 -14.90 -7.69 8.93
CA ASP A 135 -16.29 -7.68 9.37
C ASP A 135 -16.79 -9.14 9.33
N PRO A 136 -16.91 -9.79 10.50
CA PRO A 136 -17.39 -11.18 10.57
C PRO A 136 -18.89 -11.30 10.32
N LYS A 137 -19.65 -10.20 10.34
CA LYS A 137 -21.09 -10.19 10.19
C LYS A 137 -21.47 -9.76 8.79
N SER A 138 -21.65 -10.72 7.89
CA SER A 138 -22.52 -10.46 6.76
C SER A 138 -23.95 -10.78 7.18
N GLU A 139 -24.84 -9.82 7.02
CA GLU A 139 -26.23 -9.91 7.47
C GLU A 139 -27.09 -10.97 6.75
N ASN A 140 -26.56 -11.66 5.75
CA ASN A 140 -27.32 -12.59 4.92
C ASN A 140 -26.65 -13.95 4.68
N GLY A 141 -25.80 -14.43 5.61
CA GLY A 141 -25.12 -15.72 5.42
C GLY A 141 -24.05 -15.73 4.32
N GLN A 142 -23.74 -14.57 3.74
CA GLN A 142 -22.61 -14.39 2.84
C GLN A 142 -21.31 -14.44 3.64
N ARG A 143 -20.22 -14.90 3.00
CA ARG A 143 -18.89 -14.94 3.60
C ARG A 143 -18.48 -13.54 4.04
N GLY A 144 -17.97 -13.40 5.26
CA GLY A 144 -17.52 -12.13 5.80
C GLY A 144 -16.54 -11.40 4.86
N LEU A 145 -16.59 -10.08 4.87
CA LEU A 145 -15.70 -9.24 4.08
C LEU A 145 -14.48 -8.84 4.90
N GLY A 146 -13.34 -8.72 4.24
CA GLY A 146 -12.11 -8.20 4.80
C GLY A 146 -11.56 -7.04 3.98
N ILE A 147 -10.94 -6.08 4.67
CA ILE A 147 -10.22 -4.97 4.04
C ILE A 147 -8.78 -5.06 4.50
N LEU A 148 -7.87 -5.29 3.55
CA LEU A 148 -6.44 -5.16 3.79
C LEU A 148 -6.00 -3.76 3.38
N VAL A 149 -5.39 -3.05 4.32
CA VAL A 149 -4.79 -1.72 4.08
C VAL A 149 -3.29 -1.82 4.26
N VAL A 150 -2.54 -1.39 3.26
CA VAL A 150 -1.09 -1.19 3.33
C VAL A 150 -0.80 0.29 3.08
N ARG A 151 -0.22 0.95 4.07
CA ARG A 151 0.11 2.37 4.00
C ARG A 151 1.60 2.60 4.15
N TYR A 152 2.17 3.26 3.17
CA TYR A 152 3.54 3.80 3.20
C TYR A 152 3.44 5.29 3.49
N PHE A 153 4.22 5.81 4.43
CA PHE A 153 4.09 7.21 4.83
C PHE A 153 5.37 7.78 5.45
N ASP A 154 5.54 9.10 5.34
CA ASP A 154 6.53 9.85 6.10
C ASP A 154 5.94 10.13 7.50
N PRO A 155 6.58 9.73 8.58
CA PRO A 155 6.08 9.98 9.95
C PRO A 155 6.25 11.43 10.42
N ARG A 156 6.96 12.29 9.68
CA ARG A 156 7.28 13.69 10.03
C ARG A 156 6.23 14.67 9.60
#